data_6c47bba338d476f2d617004452938689
#
_entry.id   6c47bba338d476f2d617004452938689
#
_cell.length_a   1.000
_cell.length_b   1.000
_cell.length_c   1.000
_cell.angle_alpha   90.00
_cell.angle_beta   90.00
_cell.angle_gamma   90.00
#
_symmetry.space_group_name_H-M   'P 1'
#
loop_
_entity.id
_entity.type
_entity.pdbx_description
1 polymer ?
#
loop_
_entity_poly.entity_id
_entity_poly.type
_entity_poly.pdbx_seq_one_letter_code
_entity_poly.pdbx_strand_id
1 'polypeptide(L)'
;NPRCGGQGVYTRHLTNELARLGHEVTVFSGQPYPELTEGVEFAAVPSLDLYREPDPFRVPKLSEFKTATDALEFGIMCTAGFPEPRTFTLRARKLLAGRRADFDIVHDNQSLGSGLLGIMADGWPLLGTIHHPITVDRELDLSHATTFRRRLTLRRWYGFIEMQRRVARRIPRVVTVSESSCRDIAEQLGVEPSRMAVVPVGVDESVFRPRPEFARIPGRLVTTASADVPMKGLIPLLEALAKVRTERSDAHLVVVGRLRDGSLVPGVLDRLGLEGAVRFVSGISDDELSELYASAEVAVVPSLYEGFSLPAIEAMASGVMLVATTGGALPEVAGTDGVTALLVTPNDPSALAAGLLRALGDPDLRARLGAAGRRRTLERFTWPVTARLTAEQYRILLEEQARERRDADVTGQRSMRAAAAPAGSTAAAAATIASAAAVAFASPSAASGTHAAPSGADGPDLTPGLPC
;
A
#
# COMPACT_ATOMS: atom_id res chain seq x y z
N ASN A 1 -2.50 0.50 -12.18
CA ASN A 1 -3.47 -0.46 -12.69
C ASN A 1 -4.80 -0.25 -11.95
N PRO A 2 -5.93 0.03 -12.67
CA PRO A 2 -7.20 0.36 -12.02
C PRO A 2 -7.80 -0.78 -11.19
N ARG A 3 -7.40 -2.03 -11.43
CA ARG A 3 -7.99 -3.22 -10.79
C ARG A 3 -7.03 -4.03 -9.93
N CYS A 4 -5.75 -3.71 -9.91
CA CYS A 4 -4.77 -4.44 -9.11
C CYS A 4 -3.67 -3.54 -8.57
N GLY A 5 -3.01 -4.00 -7.51
CA GLY A 5 -2.02 -3.24 -6.77
C GLY A 5 -2.61 -2.55 -5.53
N GLY A 6 -1.95 -2.71 -4.40
CA GLY A 6 -2.47 -2.25 -3.10
C GLY A 6 -2.83 -0.77 -3.05
N GLN A 7 -2.05 0.11 -3.69
CA GLN A 7 -2.32 1.56 -3.70
C GLN A 7 -3.55 1.94 -4.54
N GLY A 8 -3.81 1.24 -5.66
CA GLY A 8 -5.00 1.49 -6.48
C GLY A 8 -6.28 1.07 -5.76
N VAL A 9 -6.26 -0.10 -5.12
CA VAL A 9 -7.36 -0.60 -4.28
C VAL A 9 -7.60 0.36 -3.10
N TYR A 10 -6.53 0.76 -2.40
CA TYR A 10 -6.61 1.73 -1.30
C TYR A 10 -7.27 3.04 -1.74
N THR A 11 -6.80 3.65 -2.82
CA THR A 11 -7.34 4.91 -3.32
C THR A 11 -8.81 4.79 -3.67
N ARG A 12 -9.20 3.75 -4.40
CA ARG A 12 -10.60 3.52 -4.81
C ARG A 12 -11.54 3.42 -3.61
N HIS A 13 -11.20 2.58 -2.63
CA HIS A 13 -12.06 2.39 -1.46
C HIS A 13 -12.07 3.61 -0.55
N LEU A 14 -10.91 4.22 -0.28
CA LEU A 14 -10.83 5.42 0.56
C LEU A 14 -11.64 6.57 -0.03
N THR A 15 -11.50 6.84 -1.34
CA THR A 15 -12.21 7.96 -1.98
C THR A 15 -13.72 7.73 -2.03
N ASN A 16 -14.16 6.47 -2.25
CA ASN A 16 -15.57 6.10 -2.19
C ASN A 16 -16.16 6.35 -0.78
N GLU A 17 -15.47 5.92 0.27
CA GLU A 17 -15.97 6.12 1.64
C GLU A 17 -15.90 7.58 2.09
N LEU A 18 -14.90 8.35 1.64
CA LEU A 18 -14.86 9.79 1.88
C LEU A 18 -16.05 10.50 1.20
N ALA A 19 -16.39 10.12 -0.04
CA ALA A 19 -17.59 10.63 -0.72
C ALA A 19 -18.87 10.27 0.04
N ARG A 20 -18.97 9.05 0.58
CA ARG A 20 -20.12 8.63 1.44
C ARG A 20 -20.20 9.42 2.74
N LEU A 21 -19.07 9.90 3.28
CA LEU A 21 -19.03 10.80 4.43
C LEU A 21 -19.43 12.24 4.09
N GLY A 22 -19.70 12.55 2.81
CA GLY A 22 -20.13 13.87 2.34
C GLY A 22 -18.99 14.78 1.90
N HIS A 23 -17.78 14.26 1.72
CA HIS A 23 -16.67 15.01 1.13
C HIS A 23 -16.78 15.03 -0.39
N GLU A 24 -16.49 16.18 -1.01
CA GLU A 24 -16.26 16.28 -2.44
C GLU A 24 -14.83 15.84 -2.75
N VAL A 25 -14.70 14.78 -3.54
CA VAL A 25 -13.40 14.13 -3.79
C VAL A 25 -13.07 14.17 -5.27
N THR A 26 -11.91 14.74 -5.60
CA THR A 26 -11.34 14.70 -6.95
C THR A 26 -10.02 13.94 -6.93
N VAL A 27 -9.92 12.88 -7.73
CA VAL A 27 -8.71 12.07 -7.87
C VAL A 27 -7.87 12.57 -9.02
N PHE A 28 -6.65 13.00 -8.74
CA PHE A 28 -5.63 13.32 -9.74
C PHE A 28 -4.77 12.06 -9.98
N SER A 29 -4.78 11.53 -11.20
CA SER A 29 -3.96 10.35 -11.53
C SER A 29 -3.33 10.44 -12.90
N GLY A 30 -2.11 9.87 -13.00
CA GLY A 30 -1.48 9.52 -14.27
C GLY A 30 -2.07 8.25 -14.89
N GLN A 31 -1.56 7.90 -16.06
CA GLN A 31 -1.93 6.66 -16.77
C GLN A 31 -1.27 5.42 -16.11
N PRO A 32 -1.91 4.24 -16.12
CA PRO A 32 -3.29 4.00 -16.56
C PRO A 32 -4.30 4.62 -15.59
N TYR A 33 -5.33 5.25 -16.17
CA TYR A 33 -6.32 5.97 -15.35
C TYR A 33 -7.15 5.03 -14.47
N PRO A 34 -7.48 5.44 -13.23
CA PRO A 34 -8.28 4.63 -12.32
C PRO A 34 -9.74 4.51 -12.77
N GLU A 35 -10.37 3.38 -12.45
CA GLU A 35 -11.82 3.25 -12.46
C GLU A 35 -12.35 3.72 -11.10
N LEU A 36 -13.08 4.81 -11.07
CA LEU A 36 -13.64 5.41 -9.87
C LEU A 36 -15.14 5.12 -9.75
N THR A 37 -15.65 5.18 -8.54
CA THR A 37 -17.08 5.04 -8.27
C THR A 37 -17.83 6.34 -8.54
N GLU A 38 -19.13 6.25 -8.73
CA GLU A 38 -20.02 7.42 -8.87
C GLU A 38 -19.87 8.35 -7.63
N GLY A 39 -19.83 9.65 -7.88
CA GLY A 39 -19.64 10.66 -6.82
C GLY A 39 -18.18 11.02 -6.53
N VAL A 40 -17.20 10.39 -7.19
CA VAL A 40 -15.79 10.77 -7.13
C VAL A 40 -15.37 11.36 -8.47
N GLU A 41 -14.90 12.61 -8.47
CA GLU A 41 -14.43 13.27 -9.68
C GLU A 41 -13.02 12.78 -10.09
N PHE A 42 -12.75 12.87 -11.39
CA PHE A 42 -11.45 12.51 -11.95
C PHE A 42 -10.80 13.67 -12.70
N ALA A 43 -9.55 13.95 -12.36
CA ALA A 43 -8.68 14.89 -13.04
C ALA A 43 -7.44 14.19 -13.62
N ALA A 44 -7.39 14.05 -14.93
CA ALA A 44 -6.27 13.41 -15.60
C ALA A 44 -4.99 14.24 -15.48
N VAL A 45 -3.89 13.57 -15.11
CA VAL A 45 -2.52 14.12 -15.12
C VAL A 45 -1.73 13.43 -16.23
N PRO A 46 -1.87 13.87 -17.49
CA PRO A 46 -1.27 13.17 -18.63
C PRO A 46 0.25 13.17 -18.55
N SER A 47 0.86 12.03 -18.91
CA SER A 47 2.29 11.81 -18.99
C SER A 47 2.68 11.28 -20.36
N LEU A 48 3.96 11.02 -20.61
CA LEU A 48 4.42 10.33 -21.82
C LEU A 48 4.03 8.84 -21.82
N ASP A 49 3.55 8.32 -20.69
CA ASP A 49 3.15 6.92 -20.54
C ASP A 49 4.27 5.95 -21.00
N LEU A 50 5.46 6.16 -20.43
CA LEU A 50 6.70 5.48 -20.84
C LEU A 50 6.73 4.00 -20.49
N TYR A 51 5.86 3.56 -19.55
CA TYR A 51 5.82 2.19 -19.05
C TYR A 51 4.55 1.44 -19.44
N ARG A 52 3.84 1.93 -20.46
CA ARG A 52 2.59 1.29 -20.91
C ARG A 52 2.81 -0.10 -21.49
N GLU A 53 1.87 -0.98 -21.23
CA GLU A 53 1.79 -2.28 -21.89
C GLU A 53 1.25 -2.13 -23.34
N PRO A 54 1.72 -2.91 -24.32
CA PRO A 54 2.76 -3.96 -24.23
C PRO A 54 4.19 -3.47 -24.53
N ASP A 55 4.43 -2.15 -24.54
CA ASP A 55 5.71 -1.52 -24.96
C ASP A 55 6.29 -0.68 -23.79
N PRO A 56 6.77 -1.32 -22.71
CA PRO A 56 7.45 -0.62 -21.63
C PRO A 56 8.78 -0.04 -22.10
N PHE A 57 9.16 1.12 -21.58
CA PHE A 57 10.33 1.89 -21.98
C PHE A 57 10.27 2.44 -23.43
N ARG A 58 9.07 2.67 -23.93
CA ARG A 58 8.83 3.22 -25.27
C ARG A 58 9.58 4.51 -25.53
N VAL A 59 9.91 4.75 -26.80
CA VAL A 59 10.44 6.03 -27.27
C VAL A 59 9.28 6.88 -27.80
N PRO A 60 8.90 8.00 -27.13
CA PRO A 60 7.83 8.87 -27.59
C PRO A 60 8.16 9.57 -28.89
N LYS A 61 7.16 9.88 -29.71
CA LYS A 61 7.33 10.74 -30.89
C LYS A 61 7.58 12.18 -30.44
N LEU A 62 8.32 12.95 -31.23
CA LEU A 62 8.61 14.36 -30.94
C LEU A 62 7.34 15.20 -30.70
N SER A 63 6.23 14.89 -31.39
CA SER A 63 4.93 15.54 -31.23
C SER A 63 4.26 15.29 -29.87
N GLU A 64 4.70 14.31 -29.10
CA GLU A 64 4.20 14.00 -27.77
C GLU A 64 4.83 14.90 -26.67
N PHE A 65 5.99 15.51 -26.97
CA PHE A 65 6.65 16.43 -26.06
C PHE A 65 5.96 17.79 -26.10
N LYS A 66 5.07 18.05 -25.16
CA LYS A 66 4.29 19.29 -25.06
C LYS A 66 4.85 20.26 -24.01
N THR A 67 5.59 19.75 -23.06
CA THR A 67 6.10 20.52 -21.92
C THR A 67 7.54 20.17 -21.56
N ALA A 68 8.23 21.06 -20.86
CA ALA A 68 9.57 20.77 -20.33
C ALA A 68 9.57 19.56 -19.37
N THR A 69 8.44 19.29 -18.70
CA THR A 69 8.28 18.12 -17.82
C THR A 69 8.33 16.81 -18.63
N ASP A 70 7.84 16.81 -19.87
CA ASP A 70 7.88 15.62 -20.73
C ASP A 70 9.34 15.33 -21.15
N ALA A 71 10.09 16.35 -21.48
CA ALA A 71 11.53 16.21 -21.79
C ALA A 71 12.32 15.72 -20.55
N LEU A 72 12.00 16.23 -19.36
CA LEU A 72 12.59 15.77 -18.10
C LEU A 72 12.25 14.30 -17.83
N GLU A 73 11.00 13.89 -18.04
CA GLU A 73 10.52 12.52 -17.84
C GLU A 73 11.29 11.54 -18.72
N PHE A 74 11.38 11.80 -20.01
CA PHE A 74 12.12 10.99 -20.96
C PHE A 74 13.62 10.97 -20.65
N GLY A 75 14.22 12.13 -20.33
CA GLY A 75 15.64 12.23 -19.97
C GLY A 75 16.02 11.43 -18.72
N ILE A 76 15.15 11.39 -17.70
CA ILE A 76 15.36 10.55 -16.51
C ILE A 76 15.29 9.06 -16.89
N MET A 77 14.32 8.65 -17.69
CA MET A 77 14.21 7.27 -18.17
C MET A 77 15.43 6.85 -18.98
N CYS A 78 15.90 7.68 -19.93
CA CYS A 78 17.10 7.40 -20.75
C CYS A 78 18.36 7.20 -19.90
N THR A 79 18.38 7.71 -18.67
CA THR A 79 19.48 7.53 -17.71
C THR A 79 19.18 6.43 -16.68
N ALA A 80 18.28 5.50 -16.99
CA ALA A 80 17.83 4.41 -16.12
C ALA A 80 17.26 4.87 -14.77
N GLY A 81 16.72 6.08 -14.69
CA GLY A 81 16.00 6.57 -13.51
C GLY A 81 14.50 6.36 -13.64
N PHE A 82 13.79 6.33 -12.51
CA PHE A 82 12.32 6.30 -12.46
C PHE A 82 11.77 7.73 -12.31
N PRO A 83 11.12 8.30 -13.35
CA PRO A 83 10.74 9.71 -13.38
C PRO A 83 9.44 10.04 -12.68
N GLU A 84 8.49 9.10 -12.63
CA GLU A 84 7.09 9.34 -12.33
C GLU A 84 6.82 10.11 -11.03
N PRO A 85 7.42 9.76 -9.86
CA PRO A 85 7.12 10.48 -8.63
C PRO A 85 7.40 11.99 -8.74
N ARG A 86 8.47 12.35 -9.47
CA ARG A 86 8.86 13.73 -9.70
C ARG A 86 7.93 14.42 -10.70
N THR A 87 7.78 13.82 -11.89
CA THR A 87 7.08 14.47 -13.00
C THR A 87 5.58 14.55 -12.79
N PHE A 88 5.00 13.53 -12.15
CA PHE A 88 3.60 13.55 -11.73
C PHE A 88 3.30 14.73 -10.81
N THR A 89 4.06 14.89 -9.73
CA THR A 89 3.80 15.97 -8.77
C THR A 89 4.05 17.37 -9.33
N LEU A 90 4.97 17.52 -10.28
CA LEU A 90 5.18 18.78 -11.00
C LEU A 90 3.97 19.14 -11.87
N ARG A 91 3.40 18.15 -12.57
CA ARG A 91 2.17 18.32 -13.36
C ARG A 91 0.96 18.60 -12.48
N ALA A 92 0.81 17.84 -11.38
CA ALA A 92 -0.26 18.05 -10.41
C ALA A 92 -0.23 19.46 -9.82
N ARG A 93 0.95 19.96 -9.42
CA ARG A 93 1.10 21.37 -8.97
C ARG A 93 0.60 22.35 -10.03
N LYS A 94 0.96 22.14 -11.30
CA LYS A 94 0.52 23.02 -12.39
C LYS A 94 -1.00 22.98 -12.58
N LEU A 95 -1.63 21.81 -12.44
CA LEU A 95 -3.08 21.67 -12.53
C LEU A 95 -3.81 22.30 -11.34
N LEU A 96 -3.20 22.31 -10.15
CA LEU A 96 -3.74 22.98 -8.96
C LEU A 96 -3.55 24.51 -9.00
N ALA A 97 -2.65 25.02 -9.85
CA ALA A 97 -2.44 26.46 -9.96
C ALA A 97 -3.72 27.17 -10.41
N GLY A 98 -4.15 28.18 -9.66
CA GLY A 98 -5.40 28.91 -9.90
C GLY A 98 -6.67 28.24 -9.39
N ARG A 99 -6.59 27.03 -8.81
CA ARG A 99 -7.74 26.28 -8.29
C ARG A 99 -7.82 26.28 -6.75
N ARG A 100 -7.24 27.30 -6.12
CA ARG A 100 -7.13 27.36 -4.64
C ARG A 100 -8.50 27.40 -3.95
N ALA A 101 -9.52 27.91 -4.61
CA ALA A 101 -10.89 27.96 -4.11
C ALA A 101 -11.67 26.66 -4.29
N ASP A 102 -11.17 25.71 -5.12
CA ASP A 102 -11.89 24.49 -5.45
C ASP A 102 -11.67 23.40 -4.39
N PHE A 103 -10.58 23.49 -3.60
CA PHE A 103 -10.21 22.43 -2.66
C PHE A 103 -9.70 23.00 -1.34
N ASP A 104 -10.02 22.34 -0.24
CA ASP A 104 -9.53 22.69 1.10
C ASP A 104 -8.18 22.05 1.40
N ILE A 105 -7.95 20.82 0.90
CA ILE A 105 -6.79 20.00 1.24
C ILE A 105 -6.29 19.20 0.04
N VAL A 106 -4.99 18.95 0.01
CA VAL A 106 -4.35 18.01 -0.92
C VAL A 106 -3.88 16.80 -0.15
N HIS A 107 -4.21 15.60 -0.63
CA HIS A 107 -3.75 14.34 -0.06
C HIS A 107 -2.89 13.58 -1.07
N ASP A 108 -1.59 13.41 -0.75
CA ASP A 108 -0.65 12.62 -1.55
C ASP A 108 -0.64 11.16 -1.11
N ASN A 109 -0.96 10.25 -2.02
CA ASN A 109 -0.85 8.82 -1.76
C ASN A 109 0.52 8.28 -2.21
N GLN A 110 1.53 8.49 -1.37
CA GLN A 110 2.91 7.98 -1.48
C GLN A 110 3.67 8.35 -2.77
N SER A 111 3.29 9.41 -3.49
CA SER A 111 4.13 9.87 -4.60
C SER A 111 5.44 10.48 -4.08
N LEU A 112 5.35 11.29 -3.02
CA LEU A 112 6.48 11.94 -2.35
C LEU A 112 7.41 12.69 -3.31
N GLY A 113 6.85 13.20 -4.40
CA GLY A 113 7.61 13.89 -5.45
C GLY A 113 7.91 15.35 -5.08
N SER A 114 8.95 15.90 -5.71
CA SER A 114 9.42 17.26 -5.41
C SER A 114 8.40 18.37 -5.67
N GLY A 115 7.38 18.13 -6.53
CA GLY A 115 6.28 19.06 -6.78
C GLY A 115 5.44 19.35 -5.53
N LEU A 116 5.38 18.41 -4.56
CA LEU A 116 4.67 18.59 -3.30
C LEU A 116 5.26 19.75 -2.46
N LEU A 117 6.59 19.95 -2.54
CA LEU A 117 7.22 21.12 -1.87
C LEU A 117 6.69 22.43 -2.44
N GLY A 118 6.46 22.47 -3.74
CA GLY A 118 5.85 23.62 -4.39
C GLY A 118 4.38 23.80 -4.03
N ILE A 119 3.60 22.70 -3.95
CA ILE A 119 2.20 22.72 -3.52
C ILE A 119 2.10 23.29 -2.09
N MET A 120 2.96 22.83 -1.17
CA MET A 120 3.01 23.41 0.18
C MET A 120 3.42 24.89 0.19
N ALA A 121 4.41 25.29 -0.64
CA ALA A 121 4.84 26.67 -0.76
C ALA A 121 3.75 27.58 -1.35
N ASP A 122 2.85 27.04 -2.18
CA ASP A 122 1.66 27.72 -2.71
C ASP A 122 0.53 27.84 -1.66
N GLY A 123 0.79 27.41 -0.41
CA GLY A 123 -0.12 27.55 0.73
C GLY A 123 -1.17 26.44 0.87
N TRP A 124 -1.04 25.33 0.15
CA TRP A 124 -1.95 24.20 0.28
C TRP A 124 -1.72 23.40 1.57
N PRO A 125 -2.79 23.08 2.33
CA PRO A 125 -2.72 22.02 3.33
C PRO A 125 -2.39 20.69 2.63
N LEU A 126 -1.35 19.99 3.10
CA LEU A 126 -0.91 18.72 2.49
C LEU A 126 -0.84 17.63 3.53
N LEU A 127 -1.66 16.59 3.35
CA LEU A 127 -1.53 15.29 4.02
C LEU A 127 -0.77 14.33 3.11
N GLY A 128 0.13 13.50 3.64
CA GLY A 128 0.75 12.40 2.91
C GLY A 128 0.38 11.06 3.49
N THR A 129 -0.05 10.09 2.68
CA THR A 129 -0.06 8.68 3.07
C THR A 129 1.24 8.03 2.65
N ILE A 130 1.89 7.31 3.58
CA ILE A 130 3.07 6.48 3.32
C ILE A 130 2.77 5.08 3.82
N HIS A 131 2.59 4.11 2.91
CA HIS A 131 2.27 2.73 3.27
C HIS A 131 3.48 2.00 3.84
N HIS A 132 4.62 2.12 3.16
CA HIS A 132 5.91 1.59 3.59
C HIS A 132 7.05 2.32 2.86
N PRO A 133 8.26 2.36 3.44
CA PRO A 133 9.42 2.92 2.75
C PRO A 133 9.90 1.98 1.62
N ILE A 134 10.07 2.50 0.41
CA ILE A 134 10.60 1.75 -0.76
C ILE A 134 12.10 1.38 -0.59
N THR A 135 12.73 1.86 0.45
CA THR A 135 14.13 1.52 0.80
C THR A 135 14.34 0.03 1.02
N VAL A 136 13.34 -0.67 1.58
CA VAL A 136 13.36 -2.13 1.79
C VAL A 136 13.43 -2.86 0.44
N ASP A 137 12.59 -2.44 -0.52
CA ASP A 137 12.59 -3.02 -1.87
C ASP A 137 13.91 -2.81 -2.58
N ARG A 138 14.50 -1.60 -2.45
CA ARG A 138 15.82 -1.30 -2.99
C ARG A 138 16.91 -2.19 -2.41
N GLU A 139 16.91 -2.41 -1.10
CA GLU A 139 17.91 -3.25 -0.45
C GLU A 139 17.80 -4.70 -0.88
N LEU A 140 16.58 -5.21 -1.00
CA LEU A 140 16.31 -6.55 -1.49
C LEU A 140 16.79 -6.73 -2.93
N ASP A 141 16.42 -5.81 -3.84
CA ASP A 141 16.85 -5.84 -5.24
C ASP A 141 18.37 -5.76 -5.38
N LEU A 142 19.01 -4.90 -4.60
CA LEU A 142 20.47 -4.77 -4.59
C LEU A 142 21.18 -6.02 -4.06
N SER A 143 20.58 -6.74 -3.08
CA SER A 143 21.12 -7.98 -2.54
C SER A 143 21.10 -9.11 -3.56
N HIS A 144 20.08 -9.15 -4.41
CA HIS A 144 19.91 -10.14 -5.47
C HIS A 144 20.69 -9.80 -6.76
N ALA A 145 21.24 -8.57 -6.87
CA ALA A 145 21.97 -8.17 -8.05
C ALA A 145 23.36 -8.82 -8.11
N THR A 146 23.57 -9.73 -9.07
CA THR A 146 24.80 -10.51 -9.24
C THR A 146 25.89 -9.75 -10.00
N THR A 147 25.54 -8.74 -10.82
CA THR A 147 26.50 -8.02 -11.65
C THR A 147 26.64 -6.56 -11.24
N PHE A 148 27.83 -5.98 -11.45
CA PHE A 148 28.09 -4.55 -11.21
C PHE A 148 27.16 -3.64 -12.03
N ARG A 149 26.91 -3.98 -13.31
CA ARG A 149 26.01 -3.22 -14.18
C ARG A 149 24.60 -3.20 -13.61
N ARG A 150 24.07 -4.35 -13.19
CA ARG A 150 22.74 -4.45 -12.57
C ARG A 150 22.67 -3.61 -11.29
N ARG A 151 23.68 -3.66 -10.42
CA ARG A 151 23.73 -2.84 -9.19
C ARG A 151 23.72 -1.34 -9.53
N LEU A 152 24.45 -0.90 -10.56
CA LEU A 152 24.49 0.50 -10.97
C LEU A 152 23.11 0.94 -11.51
N THR A 153 22.48 0.12 -12.37
CA THR A 153 21.14 0.38 -12.90
C THR A 153 20.11 0.50 -11.76
N LEU A 154 20.10 -0.43 -10.81
CA LEU A 154 19.22 -0.39 -9.66
C LEU A 154 19.45 0.85 -8.77
N ARG A 155 20.69 1.21 -8.49
CA ARG A 155 21.00 2.45 -7.77
C ARG A 155 20.48 3.69 -8.49
N ARG A 156 20.56 3.70 -9.81
CA ARG A 156 20.06 4.81 -10.64
C ARG A 156 18.52 4.81 -10.65
N TRP A 157 17.91 3.63 -10.81
CA TRP A 157 16.47 3.45 -10.76
C TRP A 157 15.87 3.98 -9.46
N TYR A 158 16.41 3.56 -8.32
CA TYR A 158 15.99 3.99 -6.98
C TYR A 158 16.53 5.37 -6.56
N GLY A 159 17.13 6.11 -7.46
CA GLY A 159 17.67 7.46 -7.18
C GLY A 159 16.63 8.49 -6.72
N PHE A 160 15.35 8.22 -6.96
CA PHE A 160 14.24 9.05 -6.49
C PHE A 160 14.02 8.97 -4.97
N ILE A 161 14.49 7.94 -4.28
CA ILE A 161 14.31 7.75 -2.82
C ILE A 161 14.86 8.93 -2.02
N GLU A 162 15.99 9.49 -2.41
CA GLU A 162 16.56 10.64 -1.72
C GLU A 162 15.67 11.90 -1.87
N MET A 163 15.01 12.04 -3.00
CA MET A 163 13.96 13.06 -3.17
C MET A 163 12.78 12.78 -2.25
N GLN A 164 12.29 11.53 -2.19
CA GLN A 164 11.17 11.15 -1.31
C GLN A 164 11.50 11.40 0.15
N ARG A 165 12.71 11.06 0.62
CA ARG A 165 13.18 11.39 1.98
C ARG A 165 13.10 12.88 2.28
N ARG A 166 13.60 13.71 1.36
CA ARG A 166 13.58 15.18 1.51
C ARG A 166 12.18 15.73 1.55
N VAL A 167 11.26 15.20 0.76
CA VAL A 167 9.86 15.61 0.71
C VAL A 167 9.13 15.14 1.96
N ALA A 168 9.22 13.85 2.31
CA ALA A 168 8.54 13.27 3.46
C ALA A 168 8.82 14.02 4.77
N ARG A 169 10.09 14.40 4.99
CA ARG A 169 10.50 15.21 6.16
C ARG A 169 9.85 16.60 6.24
N ARG A 170 9.22 17.08 5.17
CA ARG A 170 8.60 18.41 5.10
C ARG A 170 7.09 18.39 5.09
N ILE A 171 6.49 17.22 4.82
CA ILE A 171 5.03 17.07 4.89
C ILE A 171 4.58 17.33 6.33
N PRO A 172 3.65 18.26 6.55
CA PRO A 172 3.26 18.64 7.91
C PRO A 172 2.59 17.51 8.67
N ARG A 173 1.79 16.69 8.00
CA ARG A 173 1.10 15.54 8.58
C ARG A 173 1.14 14.34 7.65
N VAL A 174 1.51 13.19 8.21
CA VAL A 174 1.63 11.92 7.49
C VAL A 174 0.71 10.89 8.13
N VAL A 175 0.01 10.12 7.33
CA VAL A 175 -0.67 8.90 7.79
C VAL A 175 0.06 7.68 7.29
N THR A 176 0.06 6.63 8.10
CA THR A 176 0.62 5.33 7.75
C THR A 176 -0.26 4.20 8.29
N VAL A 177 0.00 2.98 7.87
CA VAL A 177 -0.94 1.87 8.02
C VAL A 177 -0.80 1.09 9.34
N SER A 178 0.35 1.26 10.04
CA SER A 178 0.66 0.54 11.29
C SER A 178 1.71 1.26 12.12
N GLU A 179 1.85 0.92 13.39
CA GLU A 179 2.94 1.38 14.26
C GLU A 179 4.30 0.86 13.77
N SER A 180 4.32 -0.36 13.20
CA SER A 180 5.53 -0.90 12.58
C SER A 180 5.98 -0.02 11.41
N SER A 181 5.06 0.33 10.50
CA SER A 181 5.36 1.26 9.40
C SER A 181 5.77 2.66 9.91
N CYS A 182 5.19 3.14 11.01
CA CYS A 182 5.60 4.39 11.66
C CYS A 182 7.10 4.36 12.02
N ARG A 183 7.55 3.28 12.67
CA ARG A 183 8.96 3.11 13.05
C ARG A 183 9.88 3.09 11.82
N ASP A 184 9.50 2.33 10.79
CA ASP A 184 10.28 2.23 9.55
C ASP A 184 10.37 3.58 8.82
N ILE A 185 9.26 4.32 8.74
CA ILE A 185 9.21 5.65 8.11
C ILE A 185 10.07 6.64 8.90
N ALA A 186 10.02 6.62 10.23
CA ALA A 186 10.86 7.47 11.07
C ALA A 186 12.34 7.16 10.84
N GLU A 187 12.72 5.89 10.87
CA GLU A 187 14.10 5.44 10.73
C GLU A 187 14.64 5.68 9.31
N GLN A 188 13.88 5.27 8.29
CA GLN A 188 14.38 5.23 6.92
C GLN A 188 14.15 6.52 6.13
N LEU A 189 13.04 7.23 6.37
CA LEU A 189 12.74 8.49 5.71
C LEU A 189 13.02 9.70 6.60
N GLY A 190 13.15 9.53 7.92
CA GLY A 190 13.42 10.59 8.88
C GLY A 190 12.24 11.52 9.11
N VAL A 191 11.02 10.99 9.05
CA VAL A 191 9.80 11.71 9.43
C VAL A 191 9.67 11.70 10.95
N GLU A 192 9.38 12.86 11.54
CA GLU A 192 9.18 12.97 12.98
C GLU A 192 7.93 12.19 13.43
N PRO A 193 8.03 11.30 14.44
CA PRO A 193 6.88 10.51 14.91
C PRO A 193 5.66 11.35 15.30
N SER A 194 5.85 12.54 15.87
CA SER A 194 4.77 13.45 16.26
C SER A 194 3.91 13.95 15.09
N ARG A 195 4.41 13.89 13.86
CA ARG A 195 3.68 14.24 12.65
C ARG A 195 2.99 13.06 11.97
N MET A 196 3.19 11.85 12.51
CA MET A 196 2.60 10.63 11.96
C MET A 196 1.37 10.20 12.76
N ALA A 197 0.38 9.69 12.05
CA ALA A 197 -0.79 9.05 12.63
C ALA A 197 -1.02 7.69 11.96
N VAL A 198 -1.38 6.68 12.76
CA VAL A 198 -1.73 5.36 12.22
C VAL A 198 -3.19 5.35 11.80
N VAL A 199 -3.42 5.12 10.52
CA VAL A 199 -4.74 4.91 9.91
C VAL A 199 -4.70 3.56 9.19
N PRO A 200 -5.22 2.49 9.80
CA PRO A 200 -5.18 1.15 9.22
C PRO A 200 -5.93 1.08 7.89
N VAL A 201 -5.48 0.18 7.02
CA VAL A 201 -6.19 -0.14 5.78
C VAL A 201 -7.45 -0.94 6.08
N GLY A 202 -8.51 -0.72 5.30
CA GLY A 202 -9.76 -1.43 5.42
C GLY A 202 -9.83 -2.70 4.56
N VAL A 203 -10.75 -3.58 4.92
CA VAL A 203 -11.22 -4.70 4.10
C VAL A 203 -12.66 -4.42 3.66
N ASP A 204 -13.06 -4.97 2.52
CA ASP A 204 -14.46 -4.96 2.09
C ASP A 204 -15.20 -6.12 2.79
N GLU A 205 -15.91 -5.79 3.87
CA GLU A 205 -16.67 -6.74 4.67
C GLU A 205 -17.93 -7.27 3.98
N SER A 206 -18.33 -6.70 2.88
CA SER A 206 -19.42 -7.22 2.03
C SER A 206 -18.96 -8.41 1.19
N VAL A 207 -17.71 -8.42 0.79
CA VAL A 207 -17.05 -9.50 0.04
C VAL A 207 -16.45 -10.53 0.99
N PHE A 208 -15.58 -10.09 1.91
CA PHE A 208 -14.90 -10.95 2.89
C PHE A 208 -15.78 -11.12 4.13
N ARG A 209 -16.63 -12.14 4.09
CA ARG A 209 -17.61 -12.47 5.13
C ARG A 209 -17.74 -13.97 5.32
N PRO A 210 -18.26 -14.43 6.46
CA PRO A 210 -18.62 -15.83 6.61
C PRO A 210 -19.61 -16.24 5.53
N ARG A 211 -19.35 -17.38 4.90
CA ARG A 211 -20.18 -17.98 3.84
C ARG A 211 -20.59 -19.38 4.28
N PRO A 212 -21.67 -19.52 5.07
CA PRO A 212 -22.09 -20.81 5.61
C PRO A 212 -22.54 -21.80 4.55
N GLU A 213 -22.82 -21.33 3.34
CA GLU A 213 -23.12 -22.14 2.17
C GLU A 213 -21.92 -22.97 1.67
N PHE A 214 -20.69 -22.59 2.03
CA PHE A 214 -19.48 -23.36 1.73
C PHE A 214 -19.05 -24.20 2.94
N ALA A 215 -19.09 -25.52 2.79
CA ALA A 215 -18.57 -26.43 3.81
C ALA A 215 -17.03 -26.31 3.90
N ARG A 216 -16.50 -26.28 5.13
CA ARG A 216 -15.05 -26.34 5.34
C ARG A 216 -14.53 -27.73 4.89
N ILE A 217 -13.46 -27.70 4.15
CA ILE A 217 -12.82 -28.92 3.64
C ILE A 217 -11.75 -29.34 4.66
N PRO A 218 -11.86 -30.58 5.22
CA PRO A 218 -10.91 -31.07 6.21
C PRO A 218 -9.45 -30.95 5.72
N GLY A 219 -8.56 -30.49 6.59
CA GLY A 219 -7.14 -30.31 6.31
C GLY A 219 -6.79 -29.16 5.38
N ARG A 220 -7.77 -28.37 4.86
CA ARG A 220 -7.48 -27.26 3.95
C ARG A 220 -6.86 -26.08 4.67
N LEU A 221 -5.65 -25.74 4.23
CA LEU A 221 -4.96 -24.49 4.56
C LEU A 221 -5.01 -23.54 3.34
N VAL A 222 -5.14 -22.25 3.57
CA VAL A 222 -5.10 -21.20 2.52
C VAL A 222 -4.07 -20.16 2.88
N THR A 223 -3.23 -19.75 1.94
CA THR A 223 -2.33 -18.63 2.06
C THR A 223 -2.35 -17.76 0.81
N THR A 224 -2.25 -16.46 0.97
CA THR A 224 -2.02 -15.52 -0.14
C THR A 224 -0.56 -15.10 -0.10
N ALA A 225 0.25 -15.72 -0.94
CA ALA A 225 1.69 -15.49 -1.01
C ALA A 225 2.19 -15.61 -2.44
N SER A 226 2.96 -14.62 -2.91
CA SER A 226 3.70 -14.77 -4.16
C SER A 226 4.86 -15.74 -3.93
N ALA A 227 4.99 -16.76 -4.78
CA ALA A 227 6.02 -17.79 -4.65
C ALA A 227 7.46 -17.25 -4.68
N ASP A 228 7.65 -16.12 -5.34
CA ASP A 228 8.97 -15.56 -5.63
C ASP A 228 9.33 -14.36 -4.72
N VAL A 229 8.55 -14.12 -3.67
CA VAL A 229 8.83 -13.08 -2.68
C VAL A 229 9.24 -13.74 -1.36
N PRO A 230 10.54 -13.85 -1.05
CA PRO A 230 11.03 -14.54 0.15
C PRO A 230 10.41 -14.00 1.45
N MET A 231 10.13 -12.68 1.51
CA MET A 231 9.51 -12.03 2.66
C MET A 231 8.11 -12.56 2.97
N LYS A 232 7.41 -13.17 2.00
CA LYS A 232 6.09 -13.79 2.20
C LYS A 232 6.15 -15.17 2.86
N GLY A 233 7.33 -15.74 3.11
CA GLY A 233 7.53 -16.91 3.93
C GLY A 233 6.96 -18.23 3.38
N LEU A 234 6.78 -18.34 2.06
CA LEU A 234 6.20 -19.56 1.47
C LEU A 234 7.07 -20.80 1.71
N ILE A 235 8.41 -20.69 1.58
CA ILE A 235 9.30 -21.83 1.80
C ILE A 235 9.23 -22.37 3.24
N PRO A 236 9.33 -21.53 4.31
CA PRO A 236 9.07 -21.97 5.68
C PRO A 236 7.69 -22.61 5.89
N LEU A 237 6.65 -22.12 5.19
CA LEU A 237 5.31 -22.74 5.24
C LEU A 237 5.30 -24.12 4.60
N LEU A 238 5.96 -24.34 3.47
CA LEU A 238 6.08 -25.66 2.84
C LEU A 238 6.81 -26.65 3.74
N GLU A 239 7.89 -26.21 4.39
CA GLU A 239 8.62 -27.03 5.38
C GLU A 239 7.75 -27.36 6.60
N ALA A 240 6.94 -26.41 7.06
CA ALA A 240 5.95 -26.64 8.12
C ALA A 240 4.86 -27.62 7.67
N LEU A 241 4.33 -27.47 6.45
CA LEU A 241 3.33 -28.38 5.91
C LEU A 241 3.85 -29.82 5.82
N ALA A 242 5.11 -30.03 5.40
CA ALA A 242 5.70 -31.36 5.37
C ALA A 242 5.70 -32.01 6.77
N LYS A 243 6.02 -31.24 7.82
CA LYS A 243 5.94 -31.70 9.22
C LYS A 243 4.48 -31.98 9.66
N VAL A 244 3.55 -31.08 9.33
CA VAL A 244 2.12 -31.29 9.63
C VAL A 244 1.60 -32.58 9.03
N ARG A 245 1.98 -32.91 7.79
CA ARG A 245 1.53 -34.09 7.07
C ARG A 245 2.04 -35.41 7.65
N THR A 246 3.06 -35.38 8.50
CA THR A 246 3.46 -36.63 9.23
C THR A 246 2.41 -37.06 10.26
N GLU A 247 1.60 -36.12 10.78
CA GLU A 247 0.54 -36.37 11.75
C GLU A 247 -0.88 -36.28 11.13
N ARG A 248 -1.05 -35.38 10.15
CA ARG A 248 -2.30 -35.11 9.45
C ARG A 248 -2.09 -35.23 7.94
N SER A 249 -2.12 -36.44 7.44
CA SER A 249 -1.88 -36.77 6.03
C SER A 249 -2.89 -36.11 5.06
N ASP A 250 -4.08 -35.73 5.57
CA ASP A 250 -5.13 -34.99 4.86
C ASP A 250 -4.82 -33.51 4.69
N ALA A 251 -3.86 -32.96 5.44
CA ALA A 251 -3.51 -31.54 5.33
C ALA A 251 -2.99 -31.20 3.93
N HIS A 252 -3.56 -30.16 3.34
CA HIS A 252 -3.20 -29.65 2.02
C HIS A 252 -3.29 -28.13 1.97
N LEU A 253 -2.50 -27.51 1.09
CA LEU A 253 -2.36 -26.06 1.00
C LEU A 253 -2.85 -25.53 -0.35
N VAL A 254 -3.70 -24.52 -0.33
CA VAL A 254 -4.00 -23.69 -1.49
C VAL A 254 -3.22 -22.38 -1.37
N VAL A 255 -2.35 -22.14 -2.33
CA VAL A 255 -1.55 -20.90 -2.42
C VAL A 255 -2.19 -19.98 -3.47
N VAL A 256 -2.68 -18.85 -3.04
CA VAL A 256 -3.16 -17.80 -3.94
C VAL A 256 -1.96 -16.94 -4.34
N GLY A 257 -1.47 -17.16 -5.55
CA GLY A 257 -0.29 -16.51 -6.08
C GLY A 257 0.23 -17.22 -7.33
N ARG A 258 1.06 -16.53 -8.10
CA ARG A 258 1.69 -17.11 -9.29
C ARG A 258 2.96 -17.85 -8.92
N LEU A 259 3.15 -18.99 -9.56
CA LEU A 259 4.44 -19.64 -9.67
C LEU A 259 5.12 -19.15 -10.95
N ARG A 260 6.25 -18.47 -10.83
CA ARG A 260 6.99 -17.94 -11.99
C ARG A 260 7.94 -19.01 -12.54
N ASP A 261 8.28 -18.87 -13.83
CA ASP A 261 9.34 -19.69 -14.45
C ASP A 261 10.67 -19.40 -13.73
N GLY A 262 11.42 -20.49 -13.42
CA GLY A 262 12.67 -20.39 -12.66
C GLY A 262 12.53 -20.24 -11.15
N SER A 263 11.29 -20.32 -10.60
CA SER A 263 11.07 -20.38 -9.15
C SER A 263 11.75 -21.58 -8.50
N LEU A 264 12.26 -21.40 -7.28
CA LEU A 264 12.83 -22.50 -6.47
C LEU A 264 11.75 -23.44 -5.88
N VAL A 265 10.50 -23.00 -5.88
CA VAL A 265 9.39 -23.70 -5.20
C VAL A 265 9.17 -25.12 -5.73
N PRO A 266 9.19 -25.43 -7.06
CA PRO A 266 9.01 -26.80 -7.53
C PRO A 266 10.04 -27.77 -6.95
N GLY A 267 11.32 -27.39 -6.93
CA GLY A 267 12.37 -28.22 -6.33
C GLY A 267 12.23 -28.37 -4.81
N VAL A 268 11.60 -27.41 -4.13
CA VAL A 268 11.28 -27.54 -2.70
C VAL A 268 10.14 -28.52 -2.50
N LEU A 269 9.09 -28.49 -3.35
CA LEU A 269 7.96 -29.41 -3.28
C LEU A 269 8.42 -30.87 -3.46
N ASP A 270 9.23 -31.13 -4.50
CA ASP A 270 9.83 -32.43 -4.74
C ASP A 270 10.62 -32.96 -3.54
N ARG A 271 11.55 -32.13 -3.05
CA ARG A 271 12.42 -32.48 -1.91
C ARG A 271 11.62 -32.82 -0.65
N LEU A 272 10.49 -32.13 -0.44
CA LEU A 272 9.64 -32.29 0.75
C LEU A 272 8.53 -33.35 0.55
N GLY A 273 8.39 -33.91 -0.62
CA GLY A 273 7.32 -34.91 -0.94
C GLY A 273 5.93 -34.28 -0.84
N LEU A 274 5.76 -33.05 -1.27
CA LEU A 274 4.50 -32.28 -1.19
C LEU A 274 3.74 -32.24 -2.51
N GLU A 275 4.13 -33.00 -3.50
CA GLU A 275 3.41 -33.15 -4.76
C GLU A 275 1.97 -33.58 -4.50
N GLY A 276 1.01 -32.90 -5.12
CA GLY A 276 -0.41 -33.15 -4.90
C GLY A 276 -1.00 -32.64 -3.59
N ALA A 277 -0.17 -32.21 -2.62
CA ALA A 277 -0.62 -31.59 -1.37
C ALA A 277 -0.65 -30.04 -1.44
N VAL A 278 -0.07 -29.44 -2.48
CA VAL A 278 -0.03 -27.99 -2.68
C VAL A 278 -0.61 -27.63 -4.03
N ARG A 279 -1.57 -26.73 -4.05
CA ARG A 279 -2.20 -26.22 -5.27
C ARG A 279 -2.01 -24.70 -5.36
N PHE A 280 -1.50 -24.22 -6.48
CA PHE A 280 -1.41 -22.79 -6.80
C PHE A 280 -2.65 -22.35 -7.58
N VAL A 281 -3.18 -21.18 -7.22
CA VAL A 281 -4.26 -20.50 -7.94
C VAL A 281 -3.87 -19.03 -8.15
N SER A 282 -4.19 -18.48 -9.32
CA SER A 282 -3.90 -17.07 -9.64
C SER A 282 -4.96 -16.51 -10.56
N GLY A 283 -5.11 -15.16 -10.57
CA GLY A 283 -6.08 -14.49 -11.42
C GLY A 283 -7.53 -14.69 -10.96
N ILE A 284 -7.73 -15.06 -9.70
CA ILE A 284 -9.05 -15.20 -9.10
C ILE A 284 -9.58 -13.84 -8.66
N SER A 285 -10.89 -13.71 -8.62
CA SER A 285 -11.61 -12.54 -8.11
C SER A 285 -11.60 -12.49 -6.58
N ASP A 286 -11.96 -11.35 -6.00
CA ASP A 286 -12.13 -11.21 -4.54
C ASP A 286 -13.23 -12.13 -4.01
N ASP A 287 -14.30 -12.37 -4.79
CA ASP A 287 -15.35 -13.34 -4.44
C ASP A 287 -14.81 -14.77 -4.38
N GLU A 288 -14.04 -15.20 -5.39
CA GLU A 288 -13.40 -16.54 -5.40
C GLU A 288 -12.38 -16.68 -4.27
N LEU A 289 -11.66 -15.61 -3.91
CA LEU A 289 -10.77 -15.61 -2.76
C LEU A 289 -11.55 -15.74 -1.44
N SER A 290 -12.68 -15.03 -1.31
CA SER A 290 -13.58 -15.14 -0.18
C SER A 290 -14.16 -16.56 -0.03
N GLU A 291 -14.49 -17.24 -1.14
CA GLU A 291 -14.91 -18.66 -1.14
C GLU A 291 -13.78 -19.61 -0.70
N LEU A 292 -12.55 -19.33 -1.14
CA LEU A 292 -11.41 -20.09 -0.67
C LEU A 292 -11.21 -19.97 0.85
N TYR A 293 -11.31 -18.77 1.40
CA TYR A 293 -11.26 -18.58 2.86
C TYR A 293 -12.43 -19.29 3.55
N ALA A 294 -13.64 -19.17 3.04
CA ALA A 294 -14.81 -19.83 3.63
C ALA A 294 -14.66 -21.36 3.66
N SER A 295 -14.06 -21.95 2.64
CA SER A 295 -13.83 -23.41 2.55
C SER A 295 -12.59 -23.92 3.28
N ALA A 296 -11.75 -23.03 3.84
CA ALA A 296 -10.54 -23.41 4.56
C ALA A 296 -10.80 -23.64 6.06
N GLU A 297 -10.11 -24.58 6.67
CA GLU A 297 -10.08 -24.73 8.12
C GLU A 297 -9.20 -23.65 8.76
N VAL A 298 -8.08 -23.28 8.11
CA VAL A 298 -7.10 -22.33 8.61
C VAL A 298 -6.59 -21.46 7.47
N ALA A 299 -6.54 -20.15 7.69
CA ALA A 299 -5.77 -19.21 6.88
C ALA A 299 -4.37 -19.02 7.49
N VAL A 300 -3.36 -18.93 6.64
CA VAL A 300 -1.96 -18.81 7.08
C VAL A 300 -1.31 -17.59 6.48
N VAL A 301 -0.70 -16.76 7.31
CA VAL A 301 0.15 -15.64 6.88
C VAL A 301 1.56 -15.84 7.44
N PRO A 302 2.43 -16.54 6.69
CA PRO A 302 3.74 -16.96 7.16
C PRO A 302 4.84 -15.93 6.93
N SER A 303 4.47 -14.68 6.64
CA SER A 303 5.39 -13.62 6.23
C SER A 303 6.48 -13.35 7.27
N LEU A 304 7.70 -13.12 6.80
CA LEU A 304 8.82 -12.72 7.64
C LEU A 304 8.67 -11.28 8.12
N TYR A 305 8.02 -10.47 7.31
CA TYR A 305 7.73 -9.07 7.60
C TYR A 305 6.51 -8.59 6.80
N GLU A 306 5.65 -7.81 7.43
CA GLU A 306 4.52 -7.10 6.81
C GLU A 306 4.45 -5.68 7.35
N GLY A 307 4.24 -4.71 6.47
CA GLY A 307 3.92 -3.35 6.87
C GLY A 307 2.48 -3.20 7.38
N PHE A 308 1.58 -4.08 6.92
CA PHE A 308 0.21 -4.22 7.40
C PHE A 308 -0.24 -5.68 7.25
N SER A 309 -0.88 -6.11 6.29
CA SER A 309 -1.32 -7.42 5.80
C SER A 309 -2.81 -7.46 5.49
N LEU A 310 -3.12 -7.18 4.22
CA LEU A 310 -4.48 -7.40 3.69
C LEU A 310 -4.93 -8.86 3.82
N PRO A 311 -4.12 -9.89 3.47
CA PRO A 311 -4.52 -11.27 3.63
C PRO A 311 -4.95 -11.65 5.05
N ALA A 312 -4.33 -11.07 6.07
CA ALA A 312 -4.72 -11.33 7.45
C ALA A 312 -6.12 -10.78 7.77
N ILE A 313 -6.41 -9.53 7.38
CA ILE A 313 -7.75 -8.94 7.64
C ILE A 313 -8.83 -9.55 6.76
N GLU A 314 -8.54 -9.97 5.53
CA GLU A 314 -9.46 -10.69 4.63
C GLU A 314 -9.86 -12.04 5.23
N ALA A 315 -8.88 -12.83 5.67
CA ALA A 315 -9.11 -14.10 6.36
C ALA A 315 -9.94 -13.91 7.65
N MET A 316 -9.54 -12.95 8.49
CA MET A 316 -10.26 -12.65 9.74
C MET A 316 -11.68 -12.13 9.46
N ALA A 317 -11.88 -11.28 8.46
CA ALA A 317 -13.20 -10.81 8.04
C ALA A 317 -14.09 -11.96 7.58
N SER A 318 -13.53 -12.95 6.88
CA SER A 318 -14.22 -14.16 6.44
C SER A 318 -14.52 -15.13 7.61
N GLY A 319 -14.09 -14.82 8.85
CA GLY A 319 -14.34 -15.65 10.03
C GLY A 319 -13.55 -16.97 10.02
N VAL A 320 -12.50 -17.09 9.22
CA VAL A 320 -11.59 -18.23 9.27
C VAL A 320 -10.51 -17.99 10.33
N MET A 321 -10.11 -19.04 11.03
CA MET A 321 -9.03 -18.97 12.00
C MET A 321 -7.71 -18.61 11.29
N LEU A 322 -7.00 -17.62 11.82
CA LEU A 322 -5.71 -17.18 11.32
C LEU A 322 -4.57 -17.77 12.14
N VAL A 323 -3.57 -18.33 11.47
CA VAL A 323 -2.23 -18.58 11.98
C VAL A 323 -1.29 -17.64 11.27
N ALA A 324 -0.63 -16.75 12.01
CA ALA A 324 0.28 -15.75 11.44
C ALA A 324 1.61 -15.72 12.20
N THR A 325 2.64 -15.18 11.56
CA THR A 325 3.90 -14.92 12.27
C THR A 325 3.81 -13.62 13.08
N THR A 326 4.84 -13.35 13.87
CA THR A 326 5.02 -12.07 14.58
C THR A 326 5.84 -11.06 13.76
N GLY A 327 5.94 -11.24 12.42
CA GLY A 327 6.74 -10.39 11.54
C GLY A 327 6.09 -9.02 11.28
N GLY A 328 6.80 -7.94 11.61
CA GLY A 328 6.35 -6.56 11.37
C GLY A 328 5.06 -6.21 12.08
N ALA A 329 4.05 -5.76 11.32
CA ALA A 329 2.75 -5.34 11.84
C ALA A 329 1.76 -6.49 12.07
N LEU A 330 2.11 -7.75 11.80
CA LEU A 330 1.19 -8.87 11.97
C LEU A 330 0.60 -8.97 13.39
N PRO A 331 1.32 -8.76 14.49
CA PRO A 331 0.72 -8.72 15.83
C PRO A 331 -0.28 -7.57 16.01
N GLU A 332 -0.02 -6.42 15.38
CA GLU A 332 -0.94 -5.28 15.42
C GLU A 332 -2.26 -5.57 14.70
N VAL A 333 -2.19 -6.33 13.59
CA VAL A 333 -3.34 -6.73 12.79
C VAL A 333 -4.07 -7.92 13.43
N ALA A 334 -3.37 -9.02 13.65
CA ALA A 334 -3.94 -10.27 14.15
C ALA A 334 -4.42 -10.17 15.61
N GLY A 335 -3.80 -9.30 16.41
CA GLY A 335 -4.17 -9.06 17.80
C GLY A 335 -3.45 -9.98 18.77
N THR A 336 -4.17 -10.48 19.78
CA THR A 336 -3.57 -11.24 20.88
C THR A 336 -3.53 -12.73 20.54
N ASP A 337 -2.35 -13.35 20.73
CA ASP A 337 -2.16 -14.79 20.56
C ASP A 337 -3.13 -15.61 21.41
N GLY A 338 -3.71 -16.65 20.82
CA GLY A 338 -4.68 -17.53 21.46
C GLY A 338 -6.06 -16.89 21.73
N VAL A 339 -6.27 -15.61 21.36
CA VAL A 339 -7.51 -14.87 21.54
C VAL A 339 -8.18 -14.53 20.20
N THR A 340 -7.44 -13.94 19.26
CA THR A 340 -7.95 -13.51 17.94
C THR A 340 -7.28 -14.24 16.77
N ALA A 341 -6.11 -14.82 16.99
CA ALA A 341 -5.33 -15.60 16.04
C ALA A 341 -4.35 -16.48 16.82
N LEU A 342 -3.61 -17.37 16.13
CA LEU A 342 -2.37 -17.95 16.67
C LEU A 342 -1.18 -17.22 16.04
N LEU A 343 -0.24 -16.80 16.89
CA LEU A 343 0.97 -16.11 16.50
C LEU A 343 2.20 -17.02 16.72
N VAL A 344 3.06 -17.09 15.73
CA VAL A 344 4.28 -17.92 15.75
C VAL A 344 5.51 -17.11 15.35
N THR A 345 6.69 -17.58 15.71
CA THR A 345 7.95 -16.94 15.32
C THR A 345 8.13 -16.96 13.80
N PRO A 346 8.49 -15.84 13.14
CA PRO A 346 8.79 -15.81 11.72
C PRO A 346 10.02 -16.68 11.40
N ASN A 347 10.02 -17.26 10.19
CA ASN A 347 11.07 -18.13 9.68
C ASN A 347 11.38 -19.35 10.61
N ASP A 348 10.37 -19.82 11.33
CA ASP A 348 10.45 -21.04 12.15
C ASP A 348 9.41 -22.09 11.69
N PRO A 349 9.79 -23.02 10.78
CA PRO A 349 8.88 -24.06 10.29
C PRO A 349 8.35 -24.98 11.39
N SER A 350 9.07 -25.14 12.51
CA SER A 350 8.63 -25.99 13.61
C SER A 350 7.55 -25.32 14.45
N ALA A 351 7.76 -24.04 14.79
CA ALA A 351 6.75 -23.25 15.48
C ALA A 351 5.47 -23.11 14.61
N LEU A 352 5.64 -22.91 13.31
CA LEU A 352 4.51 -22.82 12.37
C LEU A 352 3.77 -24.16 12.29
N ALA A 353 4.47 -25.28 12.17
CA ALA A 353 3.86 -26.62 12.16
C ALA A 353 3.07 -26.90 13.46
N ALA A 354 3.63 -26.57 14.61
CA ALA A 354 2.95 -26.74 15.90
C ALA A 354 1.66 -25.90 15.97
N GLY A 355 1.71 -24.63 15.51
CA GLY A 355 0.54 -23.76 15.41
C GLY A 355 -0.55 -24.31 14.48
N LEU A 356 -0.15 -24.86 13.32
CA LEU A 356 -1.06 -25.46 12.35
C LEU A 356 -1.68 -26.76 12.89
N LEU A 357 -0.90 -27.65 13.51
CA LEU A 357 -1.42 -28.88 14.13
C LEU A 357 -2.43 -28.56 15.24
N ARG A 358 -2.13 -27.59 16.10
CA ARG A 358 -3.07 -27.11 17.13
C ARG A 358 -4.35 -26.57 16.51
N ALA A 359 -4.25 -25.78 15.45
CA ALA A 359 -5.40 -25.22 14.73
C ALA A 359 -6.24 -26.31 14.06
N LEU A 360 -5.62 -27.27 13.39
CA LEU A 360 -6.33 -28.36 12.70
C LEU A 360 -6.94 -29.39 13.68
N GLY A 361 -6.32 -29.57 14.85
CA GLY A 361 -6.76 -30.54 15.85
C GLY A 361 -7.92 -30.06 16.75
N ASP A 362 -8.21 -28.76 16.79
CA ASP A 362 -9.19 -28.18 17.72
C ASP A 362 -10.25 -27.34 16.98
N PRO A 363 -11.41 -27.94 16.62
CA PRO A 363 -12.51 -27.23 15.97
C PRO A 363 -13.10 -26.08 16.81
N ASP A 364 -13.16 -26.23 18.14
CA ASP A 364 -13.71 -25.22 19.04
C ASP A 364 -12.76 -23.99 19.09
N LEU A 365 -11.46 -24.24 19.10
CA LEU A 365 -10.45 -23.19 18.99
C LEU A 365 -10.63 -22.43 17.66
N ARG A 366 -10.80 -23.16 16.53
CA ARG A 366 -11.02 -22.53 15.22
C ARG A 366 -12.27 -21.63 15.23
N ALA A 367 -13.37 -22.14 15.75
CA ALA A 367 -14.61 -21.39 15.81
C ALA A 367 -14.46 -20.13 16.69
N ARG A 368 -13.86 -20.26 17.85
CA ARG A 368 -13.66 -19.17 18.81
C ARG A 368 -12.74 -18.09 18.27
N LEU A 369 -11.57 -18.47 17.74
CA LEU A 369 -10.59 -17.50 17.23
C LEU A 369 -11.07 -16.87 15.91
N GLY A 370 -11.72 -17.63 15.03
CA GLY A 370 -12.32 -17.09 13.81
C GLY A 370 -13.38 -16.02 14.10
N ALA A 371 -14.27 -16.29 15.06
CA ALA A 371 -15.29 -15.31 15.48
C ALA A 371 -14.66 -14.07 16.13
N ALA A 372 -13.64 -14.25 16.99
CA ALA A 372 -12.96 -13.14 17.66
C ALA A 372 -12.15 -12.30 16.67
N GLY A 373 -11.46 -12.94 15.72
CA GLY A 373 -10.74 -12.28 14.65
C GLY A 373 -11.66 -11.42 13.78
N ARG A 374 -12.82 -11.96 13.37
CA ARG A 374 -13.81 -11.19 12.61
C ARG A 374 -14.31 -9.97 13.39
N ARG A 375 -14.69 -10.10 14.66
CA ARG A 375 -15.11 -8.95 15.46
C ARG A 375 -14.06 -7.86 15.48
N ARG A 376 -12.80 -8.22 15.74
CA ARG A 376 -11.67 -7.28 15.71
C ARG A 376 -11.55 -6.57 14.36
N THR A 377 -11.68 -7.31 13.24
CA THR A 377 -11.59 -6.75 11.91
C THR A 377 -12.71 -5.75 11.65
N LEU A 378 -13.95 -6.09 11.97
CA LEU A 378 -15.10 -5.20 11.78
C LEU A 378 -15.03 -3.93 12.63
N GLU A 379 -14.42 -4.01 13.81
CA GLU A 379 -14.25 -2.86 14.70
C GLU A 379 -13.15 -1.90 14.24
N ARG A 380 -12.11 -2.41 13.58
CA ARG A 380 -10.86 -1.66 13.38
C ARG A 380 -10.41 -1.52 11.94
N PHE A 381 -10.74 -2.45 11.06
CA PHE A 381 -10.12 -2.62 9.75
C PHE A 381 -11.15 -2.68 8.63
N THR A 382 -12.14 -1.78 8.65
CA THR A 382 -13.08 -1.60 7.53
C THR A 382 -12.82 -0.27 6.83
N TRP A 383 -13.20 -0.18 5.57
CA TRP A 383 -13.01 1.06 4.80
C TRP A 383 -13.74 2.27 5.40
N PRO A 384 -14.97 2.14 5.96
CA PRO A 384 -15.60 3.23 6.70
C PRO A 384 -14.78 3.72 7.90
N VAL A 385 -14.10 2.81 8.62
CA VAL A 385 -13.20 3.17 9.72
C VAL A 385 -11.98 3.92 9.18
N THR A 386 -11.35 3.42 8.13
CA THR A 386 -10.20 4.05 7.47
C THR A 386 -10.54 5.47 7.01
N ALA A 387 -11.68 5.66 6.33
CA ALA A 387 -12.11 6.96 5.84
C ALA A 387 -12.39 7.95 6.97
N ARG A 388 -13.08 7.52 8.03
CA ARG A 388 -13.34 8.36 9.20
C ARG A 388 -12.05 8.81 9.88
N LEU A 389 -11.11 7.90 10.09
CA LEU A 389 -9.81 8.22 10.68
C LEU A 389 -8.99 9.15 9.77
N THR A 390 -9.06 8.97 8.45
CA THR A 390 -8.42 9.87 7.48
C THR A 390 -9.05 11.26 7.51
N ALA A 391 -10.37 11.36 7.51
CA ALA A 391 -11.09 12.65 7.62
C ALA A 391 -10.74 13.38 8.92
N GLU A 392 -10.56 12.66 10.02
CA GLU A 392 -10.08 13.25 11.28
C GLU A 392 -8.68 13.86 11.13
N GLN A 393 -7.78 13.21 10.36
CA GLN A 393 -6.45 13.79 10.09
C GLN A 393 -6.53 15.03 9.20
N TYR A 394 -7.49 15.11 8.28
CA TYR A 394 -7.77 16.33 7.52
C TYR A 394 -8.19 17.48 8.44
N ARG A 395 -9.14 17.21 9.35
CA ARG A 395 -9.63 18.19 10.32
C ARG A 395 -8.48 18.74 11.19
N ILE A 396 -7.66 17.84 11.74
CA ILE A 396 -6.52 18.22 12.57
C ILE A 396 -5.53 19.10 11.78
N LEU A 397 -5.16 18.71 10.55
CA LEU A 397 -4.24 19.47 9.72
C LEU A 397 -4.78 20.89 9.40
N LEU A 398 -6.06 20.99 9.05
CA LEU A 398 -6.71 22.28 8.74
C LEU A 398 -6.76 23.18 9.99
N GLU A 399 -7.03 22.64 11.17
CA GLU A 399 -7.02 23.40 12.43
C GLU A 399 -5.61 23.86 12.82
N GLU A 400 -4.61 23.01 12.68
CA GLU A 400 -3.20 23.37 12.93
C GLU A 400 -2.77 24.53 12.03
N GLN A 401 -3.04 24.46 10.74
CA GLN A 401 -2.72 25.55 9.80
C GLN A 401 -3.51 26.84 10.08
N ALA A 402 -4.78 26.73 10.48
CA ALA A 402 -5.57 27.89 10.85
C ALA A 402 -5.03 28.58 12.12
N ARG A 403 -4.47 27.82 13.06
CA ARG A 403 -3.78 28.37 14.25
C ARG A 403 -2.48 29.06 13.85
N GLU A 404 -1.65 28.41 13.05
CA GLU A 404 -0.38 28.98 12.58
C GLU A 404 -0.58 30.34 11.84
N ARG A 405 -1.61 30.40 10.97
CA ARG A 405 -1.96 31.66 10.27
C ARG A 405 -2.37 32.75 11.25
N ARG A 406 -3.23 32.46 12.24
CA ARG A 406 -3.63 33.41 13.27
C ARG A 406 -2.44 33.92 14.08
N ASP A 407 -1.55 33.02 14.47
CA ASP A 407 -0.36 33.38 15.26
C ASP A 407 0.62 34.25 14.45
N ALA A 408 0.77 33.96 13.16
CA ALA A 408 1.57 34.75 12.23
C ALA A 408 0.98 36.18 12.07
N ASP A 409 -0.34 36.27 11.91
CA ASP A 409 -1.05 37.56 11.80
C ASP A 409 -0.90 38.38 13.07
N VAL A 410 -1.05 37.81 14.25
CA VAL A 410 -0.86 38.43 15.55
C VAL A 410 0.58 38.93 15.72
N THR A 411 1.56 38.13 15.32
CA THR A 411 2.97 38.42 15.38
C THR A 411 3.35 39.54 14.39
N GLY A 412 2.82 39.48 13.16
CA GLY A 412 2.96 40.50 12.14
C GLY A 412 2.34 41.84 12.58
N GLN A 413 1.12 41.79 13.14
CA GLN A 413 0.47 43.00 13.70
C GLN A 413 1.21 43.57 14.91
N ARG A 414 1.79 42.75 15.78
CA ARG A 414 2.63 43.20 16.89
C ARG A 414 3.92 43.84 16.36
N SER A 415 4.55 43.27 15.35
CA SER A 415 5.74 43.84 14.70
C SER A 415 5.44 45.17 14.00
N MET A 416 4.31 45.25 13.28
CA MET A 416 3.86 46.50 12.65
C MET A 416 3.41 47.55 13.67
N ARG A 417 2.77 47.15 14.79
CA ARG A 417 2.44 48.09 15.91
C ARG A 417 3.67 48.57 16.66
N ALA A 418 4.71 47.70 16.77
CA ALA A 418 5.99 48.13 17.33
C ALA A 418 6.76 49.08 16.40
N ALA A 419 6.51 49.01 15.08
CA ALA A 419 7.12 49.89 14.09
C ALA A 419 6.29 51.18 13.82
N ALA A 420 5.01 51.20 14.20
CA ALA A 420 4.10 52.33 14.05
C ALA A 420 3.45 52.68 15.41
N ALA A 421 4.02 53.61 16.15
CA ALA A 421 3.29 54.39 17.13
C ALA A 421 2.71 55.63 16.41
N PRO A 422 1.54 56.25 16.81
CA PRO A 422 0.21 55.59 16.77
C PRO A 422 -0.74 56.26 15.75
N ALA A 423 -1.71 55.57 15.23
CA ALA A 423 -3.07 56.07 14.98
C ALA A 423 -4.00 54.99 14.44
N GLY A 424 -5.00 54.72 15.12
CA GLY A 424 -6.43 54.47 14.94
C GLY A 424 -7.00 53.64 13.79
N SER A 425 -7.84 52.73 14.25
CA SER A 425 -9.19 52.35 13.77
C SER A 425 -9.45 51.00 13.13
N THR A 426 -10.54 50.46 13.57
CA THR A 426 -11.24 49.17 13.44
C THR A 426 -11.74 48.81 12.05
N ALA A 427 -11.76 47.52 11.71
CA ALA A 427 -12.88 46.85 10.99
C ALA A 427 -12.83 45.33 11.11
N ALA A 428 -14.00 44.72 11.32
CA ALA A 428 -14.24 43.30 11.46
C ALA A 428 -14.46 42.65 10.08
N ALA A 429 -14.03 41.42 9.93
CA ALA A 429 -14.47 40.57 8.81
C ALA A 429 -14.91 39.21 9.34
N ALA A 430 -16.08 38.79 8.88
CA ALA A 430 -16.70 37.50 9.18
C ALA A 430 -16.13 36.39 8.28
N ALA A 431 -15.91 35.22 8.84
CA ALA A 431 -15.50 34.05 8.10
C ALA A 431 -16.69 33.10 7.90
N THR A 432 -16.94 32.74 6.66
CA THR A 432 -17.91 31.71 6.26
C THR A 432 -17.12 30.39 6.07
N ILE A 433 -17.59 29.31 6.72
CA ILE A 433 -17.01 27.97 6.59
C ILE A 433 -17.67 27.28 5.39
N ALA A 434 -16.88 26.93 4.39
CA ALA A 434 -17.30 26.12 3.25
C ALA A 434 -16.81 24.67 3.41
N SER A 435 -17.63 23.72 2.92
CA SER A 435 -17.47 22.27 2.98
C SER A 435 -16.17 21.79 2.33
N ALA A 436 -15.53 20.78 2.94
CA ALA A 436 -14.21 20.31 2.56
C ALA A 436 -14.21 19.42 1.30
N ALA A 437 -13.33 19.72 0.35
CA ALA A 437 -13.00 18.83 -0.76
C ALA A 437 -11.61 18.22 -0.57
N ALA A 438 -11.50 16.90 -0.73
CA ALA A 438 -10.23 16.17 -0.65
C ALA A 438 -9.73 15.81 -2.05
N VAL A 439 -8.44 15.98 -2.28
CA VAL A 439 -7.77 15.58 -3.53
C VAL A 439 -6.80 14.46 -3.22
N ALA A 440 -6.99 13.29 -3.82
CA ALA A 440 -6.11 12.15 -3.68
C ALA A 440 -5.26 11.95 -4.93
N PHE A 441 -3.96 11.74 -4.75
CA PHE A 441 -3.02 11.43 -5.82
C PHE A 441 -2.67 9.95 -5.78
N ALA A 442 -2.88 9.25 -6.88
CA ALA A 442 -2.47 7.85 -7.02
C ALA A 442 -1.18 7.77 -7.83
N SER A 443 -0.19 7.07 -7.32
CA SER A 443 0.95 6.66 -8.12
C SER A 443 0.57 5.43 -8.95
N PRO A 444 0.98 5.32 -10.21
CA PRO A 444 0.73 4.13 -11.00
C PRO A 444 1.51 2.94 -10.43
N SER A 445 0.77 1.91 -10.03
CA SER A 445 1.35 0.61 -9.73
C SER A 445 1.77 -0.03 -11.06
N ALA A 446 3.04 -0.38 -11.17
CA ALA A 446 3.54 -1.05 -12.35
C ALA A 446 2.90 -2.43 -12.52
N ALA A 447 2.19 -2.62 -13.61
CA ALA A 447 1.56 -3.88 -13.95
C ALA A 447 2.61 -4.93 -14.34
N SER A 448 2.62 -6.06 -13.65
CA SER A 448 3.30 -7.26 -14.11
C SER A 448 2.43 -7.97 -15.15
N GLY A 449 2.55 -7.58 -16.40
CA GLY A 449 1.98 -8.31 -17.53
C GLY A 449 2.98 -9.35 -18.00
N THR A 450 2.59 -10.63 -17.96
CA THR A 450 3.35 -11.72 -18.55
C THR A 450 2.94 -11.87 -20.02
N HIS A 451 3.85 -11.61 -20.93
CA HIS A 451 3.80 -12.24 -22.25
C HIS A 451 5.09 -13.01 -22.48
N ALA A 452 4.92 -14.26 -22.91
CA ALA A 452 6.00 -15.10 -23.37
C ALA A 452 6.70 -14.43 -24.56
N ALA A 453 7.97 -14.16 -24.41
CA ALA A 453 8.82 -13.73 -25.52
C ALA A 453 9.24 -14.96 -26.33
N PRO A 454 9.29 -14.89 -27.66
CA PRO A 454 9.96 -15.91 -28.47
C PRO A 454 11.46 -15.86 -28.22
N SER A 455 12.07 -17.03 -28.16
CA SER A 455 13.50 -17.24 -28.01
C SER A 455 14.29 -16.55 -29.14
N GLY A 456 15.28 -15.74 -28.77
CA GLY A 456 16.36 -15.35 -29.64
C GLY A 456 16.76 -13.88 -29.55
N ALA A 457 17.89 -13.67 -28.92
CA ALA A 457 18.87 -12.62 -29.00
C ALA A 457 19.20 -11.99 -27.64
N ASP A 458 20.47 -12.09 -27.28
CA ASP A 458 21.09 -11.43 -26.14
C ASP A 458 20.96 -9.91 -26.24
N GLY A 459 19.89 -9.37 -25.65
CA GLY A 459 19.74 -7.95 -25.35
C GLY A 459 19.90 -7.75 -23.85
N PRO A 460 20.40 -6.60 -23.37
CA PRO A 460 20.58 -6.40 -21.94
C PRO A 460 19.22 -6.42 -21.23
N ASP A 461 19.05 -7.37 -20.32
CA ASP A 461 17.91 -7.43 -19.41
C ASP A 461 17.88 -6.17 -18.54
N LEU A 462 17.06 -5.19 -18.94
CA LEU A 462 16.93 -3.89 -18.29
C LEU A 462 15.73 -3.81 -17.34
N THR A 463 15.03 -4.91 -17.09
CA THR A 463 13.87 -4.89 -16.20
C THR A 463 14.29 -5.06 -14.75
N PRO A 464 14.29 -3.97 -13.93
CA PRO A 464 14.12 -4.10 -12.48
C PRO A 464 12.73 -4.72 -12.23
N GLY A 465 12.62 -5.67 -11.31
CA GLY A 465 11.32 -6.09 -10.83
C GLY A 465 10.57 -4.82 -10.35
N LEU A 466 9.44 -4.51 -10.97
CA LEU A 466 8.61 -3.42 -10.53
C LEU A 466 7.93 -3.87 -9.24
N PRO A 467 8.02 -3.12 -8.12
CA PRO A 467 7.27 -3.45 -6.92
C PRO A 467 5.77 -3.36 -7.24
N CYS A 468 5.04 -4.40 -6.88
CA CYS A 468 3.57 -4.42 -6.91
C CYS A 468 2.99 -3.49 -5.85
#